data_c88a963298b92076e73a0f8169966234
#
_entry.id   c88a963298b92076e73a0f8169966234
#
_cell.length_a   1.000
_cell.length_b   1.000
_cell.length_c   1.000
_cell.angle_alpha   90.00
_cell.angle_beta   90.00
_cell.angle_gamma   90.00
#
_symmetry.space_group_name_H-M   'P 1'
#
loop_
_entity.id
_entity.type
_entity.pdbx_description
1 polymer ?
#
loop_
_entity_poly.entity_id
_entity_poly.type
_entity_poly.pdbx_seq_one_letter_code
_entity_poly.pdbx_strand_id
1 'polypeptide(L)'
;MNGYTLMHEHITIDLSGVKKDTDCQLDCYAETVQEFKKLYEHGVRRIVDVTNDGMGRNPQYVENVEKETGIRIVHSTGFYKEPFLPERVYGQTVQEMADWMIGEIRDGIEGGPKARMIGEIGTSKNTMTPTEKKVFDAAVIAARETGMPIYTHTTLGTYAPEQAEYFKAAGLPLDRIVLGHIDLSGDLDYIRRVLDYGITIGFDTVGKNNYFPDAKRVEYLLALEAENRLDQIVLSEDLTRKSHLKFK
;
A
#
# COMPACT_ATOMS: atom_id res chain seq x y z
N MET A 1 -12.53 -4.24 -19.82
CA MET A 1 -13.56 -3.92 -18.80
C MET A 1 -13.19 -2.56 -18.23
N ASN A 2 -14.02 -1.57 -18.48
CA ASN A 2 -13.85 -0.27 -17.88
C ASN A 2 -14.39 -0.32 -16.45
N GLY A 3 -13.56 -0.06 -15.48
CA GLY A 3 -13.92 -0.03 -14.06
C GLY A 3 -12.80 0.56 -13.24
N TYR A 4 -13.10 0.91 -12.00
CA TYR A 4 -12.14 1.53 -11.09
C TYR A 4 -11.22 0.49 -10.45
N THR A 5 -10.00 0.92 -10.12
CA THR A 5 -9.05 0.18 -9.27
C THR A 5 -8.80 0.99 -8.01
N LEU A 6 -9.01 0.38 -6.84
CA LEU A 6 -8.51 0.90 -5.57
C LEU A 6 -7.07 0.41 -5.41
N MET A 7 -6.15 1.33 -5.24
CA MET A 7 -4.72 1.01 -5.35
C MET A 7 -4.05 0.70 -4.02
N HIS A 8 -4.75 0.85 -2.91
CA HIS A 8 -4.22 0.63 -1.57
C HIS A 8 -5.33 0.25 -0.60
N GLU A 9 -5.57 -1.04 -0.43
CA GLU A 9 -6.53 -1.55 0.54
C GLU A 9 -5.95 -2.73 1.33
N HIS A 10 -6.60 -3.02 2.46
CA HIS A 10 -6.37 -4.25 3.22
C HIS A 10 -7.67 -5.05 3.26
N ILE A 11 -7.64 -6.25 2.67
CA ILE A 11 -8.82 -7.14 2.66
C ILE A 11 -9.00 -7.80 4.02
N THR A 12 -7.89 -8.11 4.65
CA THR A 12 -7.76 -8.53 6.05
C THR A 12 -6.41 -8.06 6.58
N ILE A 13 -6.36 -7.56 7.79
CA ILE A 13 -5.13 -7.06 8.42
C ILE A 13 -5.21 -7.23 9.94
N ASP A 14 -4.10 -7.52 10.59
CA ASP A 14 -3.99 -7.51 12.05
C ASP A 14 -2.78 -6.71 12.53
N LEU A 15 -3.04 -5.51 13.02
CA LEU A 15 -2.09 -4.64 13.70
C LEU A 15 -2.41 -4.50 15.20
N SER A 16 -3.41 -5.24 15.71
CA SER A 16 -3.96 -5.09 17.05
C SER A 16 -2.94 -5.37 18.16
N GLY A 17 -2.04 -6.34 17.92
CA GLY A 17 -1.00 -6.71 18.88
C GLY A 17 -0.02 -5.59 19.17
N VAL A 18 0.36 -4.81 18.16
CA VAL A 18 1.26 -3.66 18.28
C VAL A 18 0.50 -2.41 18.75
N LYS A 19 -0.63 -2.11 18.12
CA LYS A 19 -1.43 -0.91 18.42
C LYS A 19 -2.20 -0.99 19.74
N LYS A 20 -2.32 -2.20 20.35
CA LYS A 20 -3.14 -2.45 21.56
C LYS A 20 -4.60 -2.00 21.39
N ASP A 21 -5.13 -2.21 20.18
CA ASP A 21 -6.47 -1.81 19.79
C ASP A 21 -7.08 -2.90 18.90
N THR A 22 -8.12 -3.57 19.40
CA THR A 22 -8.79 -4.70 18.70
C THR A 22 -9.56 -4.25 17.45
N ASP A 23 -9.84 -2.95 17.30
CA ASP A 23 -10.41 -2.39 16.07
C ASP A 23 -9.43 -2.50 14.87
N CYS A 24 -8.12 -2.59 15.15
CA CYS A 24 -7.07 -2.79 14.15
C CYS A 24 -6.86 -4.26 13.73
N GLN A 25 -7.77 -5.16 14.08
CA GLN A 25 -7.84 -6.53 13.58
C GLN A 25 -9.05 -6.66 12.65
N LEU A 26 -8.83 -6.42 11.36
CA LEU A 26 -9.87 -6.52 10.33
C LEU A 26 -9.98 -7.97 9.84
N ASP A 27 -10.88 -8.73 10.46
CA ASP A 27 -11.16 -10.15 10.17
C ASP A 27 -12.68 -10.41 10.00
N CYS A 28 -13.44 -9.37 9.68
CA CYS A 28 -14.91 -9.39 9.56
C CYS A 28 -15.31 -9.85 8.15
N TYR A 29 -15.25 -11.15 7.88
CA TYR A 29 -15.45 -11.72 6.53
C TYR A 29 -16.78 -11.33 5.90
N ALA A 30 -17.89 -11.52 6.62
CA ALA A 30 -19.23 -11.29 6.08
C ALA A 30 -19.44 -9.80 5.73
N GLU A 31 -18.99 -8.91 6.60
CA GLU A 31 -19.08 -7.47 6.43
C GLU A 31 -18.18 -7.00 5.28
N THR A 32 -16.96 -7.51 5.20
CA THR A 32 -16.04 -7.23 4.09
C THR A 32 -16.65 -7.64 2.76
N VAL A 33 -17.25 -8.82 2.65
CA VAL A 33 -17.91 -9.30 1.44
C VAL A 33 -19.11 -8.40 1.08
N GLN A 34 -19.89 -7.95 2.06
CA GLN A 34 -21.03 -7.03 1.80
C GLN A 34 -20.53 -5.68 1.29
N GLU A 35 -19.50 -5.10 1.92
CA GLU A 35 -18.88 -3.84 1.51
C GLU A 35 -18.37 -3.94 0.07
N PHE A 36 -17.63 -4.99 -0.24
CA PHE A 36 -17.01 -5.17 -1.55
C PHE A 36 -18.02 -5.47 -2.66
N LYS A 37 -19.15 -6.15 -2.36
CA LYS A 37 -20.26 -6.25 -3.30
C LYS A 37 -20.82 -4.87 -3.65
N LYS A 38 -20.91 -3.95 -2.68
CA LYS A 38 -21.31 -2.56 -2.95
C LYS A 38 -20.26 -1.81 -3.78
N LEU A 39 -18.97 -1.96 -3.48
CA LEU A 39 -17.92 -1.40 -4.33
C LEU A 39 -18.03 -1.92 -5.78
N TYR A 40 -18.31 -3.21 -5.97
CA TYR A 40 -18.54 -3.79 -7.29
C TYR A 40 -19.75 -3.15 -8.01
N GLU A 41 -20.87 -2.95 -7.31
CA GLU A 41 -22.05 -2.25 -7.83
C GLU A 41 -21.72 -0.81 -8.28
N HIS A 42 -20.79 -0.13 -7.58
CA HIS A 42 -20.29 1.21 -7.91
C HIS A 42 -19.16 1.25 -8.94
N GLY A 43 -18.80 0.12 -9.53
CA GLY A 43 -17.84 0.07 -10.64
C GLY A 43 -16.41 -0.29 -10.27
N VAL A 44 -16.12 -0.60 -9.01
CA VAL A 44 -14.81 -1.15 -8.64
C VAL A 44 -14.67 -2.56 -9.23
N ARG A 45 -13.55 -2.82 -9.91
CA ARG A 45 -13.29 -4.11 -10.58
C ARG A 45 -11.97 -4.72 -10.13
N ARG A 46 -11.12 -3.94 -9.51
CA ARG A 46 -9.83 -4.38 -9.01
C ARG A 46 -9.48 -3.67 -7.71
N ILE A 47 -8.83 -4.40 -6.82
CA ILE A 47 -8.26 -3.86 -5.58
C ILE A 47 -6.82 -4.37 -5.48
N VAL A 48 -5.90 -3.51 -5.07
CA VAL A 48 -4.54 -3.90 -4.68
C VAL A 48 -4.54 -4.07 -3.16
N ASP A 49 -4.37 -5.31 -2.72
CA ASP A 49 -4.20 -5.65 -1.30
C ASP A 49 -2.73 -5.50 -0.95
N VAL A 50 -2.40 -4.47 -0.20
CA VAL A 50 -1.03 -4.18 0.22
C VAL A 50 -0.68 -4.82 1.57
N THR A 51 -1.50 -5.73 2.06
CA THR A 51 -1.23 -6.51 3.28
C THR A 51 -0.14 -7.55 2.99
N ASN A 52 1.04 -7.32 3.55
CA ASN A 52 2.18 -8.18 3.39
C ASN A 52 2.52 -8.99 4.66
N ASP A 53 3.70 -9.61 4.71
CA ASP A 53 4.13 -10.42 5.85
C ASP A 53 4.32 -9.58 7.12
N GLY A 54 3.81 -10.10 8.24
CA GLY A 54 3.80 -9.41 9.55
C GLY A 54 2.55 -8.57 9.83
N MET A 55 1.67 -8.37 8.84
CA MET A 55 0.44 -7.61 8.97
C MET A 55 -0.81 -8.49 9.11
N GLY A 56 -0.65 -9.79 9.42
CA GLY A 56 -1.78 -10.72 9.49
C GLY A 56 -2.33 -11.14 8.13
N ARG A 57 -1.51 -11.12 7.08
CA ARG A 57 -1.88 -11.53 5.73
C ARG A 57 -2.50 -12.93 5.70
N ASN A 58 -3.61 -13.10 4.97
CA ASN A 58 -4.30 -14.38 4.80
C ASN A 58 -4.74 -14.56 3.33
N PRO A 59 -3.93 -15.20 2.48
CA PRO A 59 -4.22 -15.37 1.06
C PRO A 59 -5.54 -16.11 0.80
N GLN A 60 -5.85 -17.14 1.57
CA GLN A 60 -7.08 -17.91 1.40
C GLN A 60 -8.34 -17.09 1.71
N TYR A 61 -8.29 -16.23 2.74
CA TYR A 61 -9.37 -15.31 3.04
C TYR A 61 -9.61 -14.36 1.85
N VAL A 62 -8.54 -13.78 1.31
CA VAL A 62 -8.56 -12.85 0.18
C VAL A 62 -9.13 -13.50 -1.07
N GLU A 63 -8.70 -14.73 -1.42
CA GLU A 63 -9.25 -15.49 -2.56
C GLU A 63 -10.74 -15.80 -2.40
N ASN A 64 -11.19 -16.07 -1.19
CA ASN A 64 -12.61 -16.31 -0.93
C ASN A 64 -13.43 -15.02 -1.13
N VAL A 65 -12.94 -13.87 -0.66
CA VAL A 65 -13.57 -12.56 -0.90
C VAL A 65 -13.61 -12.25 -2.40
N GLU A 66 -12.51 -12.48 -3.14
CA GLU A 66 -12.49 -12.33 -4.61
C GLU A 66 -13.59 -13.15 -5.29
N LYS A 67 -13.71 -14.44 -4.94
CA LYS A 67 -14.72 -15.34 -5.50
C LYS A 67 -16.14 -14.89 -5.22
N GLU A 68 -16.43 -14.40 -4.02
CA GLU A 68 -17.79 -14.00 -3.64
C GLU A 68 -18.20 -12.63 -4.16
N THR A 69 -17.26 -11.74 -4.41
CA THR A 69 -17.54 -10.35 -4.80
C THR A 69 -17.37 -10.11 -6.30
N GLY A 70 -16.57 -10.93 -6.99
CA GLY A 70 -16.18 -10.73 -8.38
C GLY A 70 -15.18 -9.59 -8.60
N ILE A 71 -14.68 -8.94 -7.54
CA ILE A 71 -13.61 -7.96 -7.61
C ILE A 71 -12.28 -8.72 -7.67
N ARG A 72 -11.49 -8.46 -8.69
CA ARG A 72 -10.14 -9.03 -8.78
C ARG A 72 -9.21 -8.40 -7.75
N ILE A 73 -8.55 -9.22 -6.94
CA ILE A 73 -7.61 -8.76 -5.92
C ILE A 73 -6.17 -9.05 -6.35
N VAL A 74 -5.33 -8.03 -6.27
CA VAL A 74 -3.89 -8.11 -6.57
C VAL A 74 -3.16 -8.25 -5.24
N HIS A 75 -2.49 -9.38 -5.05
CA HIS A 75 -1.70 -9.66 -3.85
C HIS A 75 -0.34 -8.96 -3.90
N SER A 76 0.17 -8.61 -2.73
CA SER A 76 1.49 -8.00 -2.55
C SER A 76 2.45 -8.88 -1.75
N THR A 77 3.74 -8.55 -1.84
CA THR A 77 4.83 -9.13 -1.05
C THR A 77 5.67 -8.03 -0.41
N GLY A 78 6.42 -8.35 0.61
CA GLY A 78 7.30 -7.41 1.29
C GLY A 78 7.11 -7.41 2.80
N PHE A 79 7.66 -6.40 3.44
CA PHE A 79 7.58 -6.18 4.89
C PHE A 79 7.26 -4.73 5.15
N TYR A 80 6.29 -4.46 6.03
CA TYR A 80 5.78 -3.12 6.27
C TYR A 80 6.87 -2.15 6.79
N LYS A 81 6.83 -1.80 8.04
CA LYS A 81 7.77 -0.88 8.72
C LYS A 81 7.84 -1.17 10.21
N GLU A 82 8.81 -0.59 10.90
CA GLU A 82 8.82 -0.65 12.36
C GLU A 82 7.62 0.11 12.99
N PRO A 83 7.03 -0.42 14.07
CA PRO A 83 7.40 -1.63 14.81
C PRO A 83 6.62 -2.90 14.37
N PHE A 84 6.10 -2.95 13.16
CA PHE A 84 5.23 -4.03 12.64
C PHE A 84 5.99 -5.11 11.87
N LEU A 85 7.30 -5.00 11.77
CA LEU A 85 8.13 -5.99 11.07
C LEU A 85 8.10 -7.34 11.82
N PRO A 86 7.97 -8.47 11.11
CA PRO A 86 8.11 -9.77 11.74
C PRO A 86 9.52 -9.97 12.29
N GLU A 87 9.63 -10.70 13.41
CA GLU A 87 10.89 -10.89 14.15
C GLU A 87 12.03 -11.39 13.27
N ARG A 88 11.73 -12.26 12.30
CA ARG A 88 12.73 -12.81 11.38
C ARG A 88 13.48 -11.75 10.56
N VAL A 89 12.85 -10.61 10.25
CA VAL A 89 13.45 -9.54 9.44
C VAL A 89 14.69 -8.95 10.10
N TYR A 90 14.72 -8.88 11.43
CA TYR A 90 15.87 -8.34 12.16
C TYR A 90 17.14 -9.18 11.98
N GLY A 91 16.99 -10.51 11.85
CA GLY A 91 18.09 -11.46 11.64
C GLY A 91 18.45 -11.74 10.18
N GLN A 92 17.53 -11.42 9.24
CA GLN A 92 17.76 -11.70 7.81
C GLN A 92 18.73 -10.70 7.16
N THR A 93 19.45 -11.18 6.17
CA THR A 93 20.21 -10.34 5.23
C THR A 93 19.29 -9.69 4.21
N VAL A 94 19.76 -8.65 3.54
CA VAL A 94 19.06 -8.02 2.41
C VAL A 94 18.74 -9.04 1.31
N GLN A 95 19.69 -9.93 1.00
CA GLN A 95 19.51 -10.93 -0.06
C GLN A 95 18.41 -11.96 0.31
N GLU A 96 18.43 -12.47 1.54
CA GLU A 96 17.38 -13.42 1.99
C GLU A 96 15.98 -12.82 1.94
N MET A 97 15.83 -11.53 2.28
CA MET A 97 14.55 -10.83 2.14
C MET A 97 14.16 -10.64 0.67
N ALA A 98 15.12 -10.30 -0.20
CA ALA A 98 14.88 -10.17 -1.63
C ALA A 98 14.48 -11.51 -2.26
N ASP A 99 15.19 -12.59 -1.96
CA ASP A 99 14.91 -13.93 -2.46
C ASP A 99 13.51 -14.40 -2.04
N TRP A 100 13.10 -14.06 -0.81
CA TRP A 100 11.76 -14.36 -0.33
C TRP A 100 10.68 -13.61 -1.12
N MET A 101 10.85 -12.30 -1.37
CA MET A 101 9.93 -11.52 -2.20
C MET A 101 9.86 -12.06 -3.64
N ILE A 102 11.01 -12.40 -4.22
CA ILE A 102 11.11 -12.98 -5.57
C ILE A 102 10.38 -14.33 -5.64
N GLY A 103 10.55 -15.17 -4.60
CA GLY A 103 9.84 -16.44 -4.48
C GLY A 103 8.31 -16.25 -4.49
N GLU A 104 7.77 -15.33 -3.69
CA GLU A 104 6.34 -15.07 -3.68
C GLU A 104 5.79 -14.50 -5.01
N ILE A 105 6.62 -13.76 -5.76
CA ILE A 105 6.27 -13.27 -7.10
C ILE A 105 6.28 -14.39 -8.14
N ARG A 106 7.26 -15.30 -8.09
CA ARG A 106 7.45 -16.35 -9.09
C ARG A 106 6.65 -17.61 -8.82
N ASP A 107 6.66 -18.04 -7.56
CA ASP A 107 6.14 -19.36 -7.16
C ASP A 107 4.79 -19.24 -6.44
N GLY A 108 4.50 -18.10 -5.83
CA GLY A 108 3.25 -17.82 -5.10
C GLY A 108 3.45 -17.72 -3.58
N ILE A 109 2.55 -17.03 -2.94
CA ILE A 109 2.50 -16.84 -1.50
C ILE A 109 2.05 -18.17 -0.89
N GLU A 110 2.93 -18.82 -0.13
CA GLU A 110 2.66 -20.14 0.50
C GLU A 110 2.17 -21.21 -0.52
N GLY A 111 2.63 -21.12 -1.77
CA GLY A 111 2.19 -22.00 -2.86
C GLY A 111 0.82 -21.66 -3.44
N GLY A 112 0.22 -20.55 -3.05
CA GLY A 112 -1.07 -20.02 -3.52
C GLY A 112 -0.91 -18.89 -4.55
N PRO A 113 -1.63 -17.78 -4.41
CA PRO A 113 -1.63 -16.69 -5.38
C PRO A 113 -0.26 -16.01 -5.48
N LYS A 114 0.10 -15.58 -6.69
CA LYS A 114 1.36 -14.88 -6.95
C LYS A 114 1.23 -13.39 -6.60
N ALA A 115 2.22 -12.86 -5.88
CA ALA A 115 2.33 -11.43 -5.67
C ALA A 115 2.57 -10.69 -7.00
N ARG A 116 1.96 -9.52 -7.15
CA ARG A 116 2.06 -8.65 -8.33
C ARG A 116 2.40 -7.22 -7.98
N MET A 117 2.69 -6.97 -6.72
CA MET A 117 3.13 -5.70 -6.14
C MET A 117 4.15 -6.00 -5.05
N ILE A 118 5.19 -5.18 -4.93
CA ILE A 118 6.06 -5.19 -3.76
C ILE A 118 5.58 -4.06 -2.84
N GLY A 119 5.21 -4.39 -1.63
CA GLY A 119 4.72 -3.40 -0.64
C GLY A 119 3.39 -3.82 0.01
N GLU A 120 2.84 -2.94 0.88
CA GLU A 120 3.50 -1.67 1.21
C GLU A 120 4.77 -1.88 2.07
N ILE A 121 5.87 -1.31 1.62
CA ILE A 121 7.08 -1.17 2.43
C ILE A 121 7.13 0.26 2.97
N GLY A 122 7.58 0.48 4.20
CA GLY A 122 7.36 1.79 4.80
C GLY A 122 8.55 2.41 5.50
N THR A 123 8.44 3.73 5.70
CA THR A 123 9.35 4.49 6.55
C THR A 123 8.65 5.04 7.80
N SER A 124 9.38 5.12 8.87
CA SER A 124 8.98 5.80 10.10
C SER A 124 8.80 7.31 9.86
N LYS A 125 8.15 7.99 10.81
CA LYS A 125 7.88 9.44 10.67
C LYS A 125 9.18 10.24 10.58
N ASN A 126 9.36 10.98 9.48
CA ASN A 126 10.54 11.82 9.18
C ASN A 126 11.88 11.07 9.19
N THR A 127 11.89 9.75 9.04
CA THR A 127 13.13 8.96 9.06
C THR A 127 12.95 7.59 8.45
N MET A 128 14.04 6.98 8.04
CA MET A 128 14.14 5.57 7.68
C MET A 128 15.10 4.90 8.67
N THR A 129 14.62 3.91 9.40
CA THR A 129 15.48 3.16 10.34
C THR A 129 16.45 2.25 9.58
N PRO A 130 17.52 1.76 10.22
CA PRO A 130 18.42 0.80 9.57
C PRO A 130 17.71 -0.48 9.09
N THR A 131 16.70 -0.97 9.82
CA THR A 131 15.93 -2.15 9.41
C THR A 131 15.00 -1.85 8.25
N GLU A 132 14.30 -0.71 8.28
CA GLU A 132 13.50 -0.25 7.15
C GLU A 132 14.36 -0.09 5.89
N LYS A 133 15.58 0.46 6.03
CA LYS A 133 16.52 0.56 4.91
C LYS A 133 16.86 -0.81 4.31
N LYS A 134 17.09 -1.84 5.15
CA LYS A 134 17.32 -3.21 4.66
C LYS A 134 16.12 -3.74 3.85
N VAL A 135 14.89 -3.44 4.27
CA VAL A 135 13.67 -3.80 3.53
C VAL A 135 13.62 -3.08 2.18
N PHE A 136 13.95 -1.80 2.14
CA PHE A 136 14.02 -1.03 0.88
C PHE A 136 15.11 -1.56 -0.05
N ASP A 137 16.32 -1.87 0.48
CA ASP A 137 17.41 -2.49 -0.30
C ASP A 137 16.95 -3.82 -0.92
N ALA A 138 16.25 -4.67 -0.16
CA ALA A 138 15.70 -5.94 -0.64
C ALA A 138 14.61 -5.75 -1.70
N ALA A 139 13.70 -4.79 -1.50
CA ALA A 139 12.66 -4.45 -2.46
C ALA A 139 13.24 -3.95 -3.80
N VAL A 140 14.33 -3.17 -3.76
CA VAL A 140 15.05 -2.74 -4.97
C VAL A 140 15.60 -3.93 -5.75
N ILE A 141 16.22 -4.90 -5.07
CA ILE A 141 16.74 -6.13 -5.71
C ILE A 141 15.56 -6.91 -6.35
N ALA A 142 14.49 -7.14 -5.59
CA ALA A 142 13.33 -7.87 -6.06
C ALA A 142 12.65 -7.17 -7.25
N ALA A 143 12.50 -5.85 -7.20
CA ALA A 143 11.91 -5.06 -8.30
C ALA A 143 12.76 -5.13 -9.58
N ARG A 144 14.08 -5.04 -9.46
CA ARG A 144 14.99 -5.16 -10.61
C ARG A 144 14.90 -6.53 -11.28
N GLU A 145 14.83 -7.58 -10.46
CA GLU A 145 14.86 -8.97 -10.98
C GLU A 145 13.51 -9.41 -11.55
N THR A 146 12.41 -8.88 -11.02
CA THR A 146 11.06 -9.32 -11.39
C THR A 146 10.30 -8.33 -12.27
N GLY A 147 10.73 -7.07 -12.30
CA GLY A 147 10.01 -5.98 -12.95
C GLY A 147 8.73 -5.56 -12.22
N MET A 148 8.50 -6.04 -10.98
CA MET A 148 7.30 -5.66 -10.21
C MET A 148 7.38 -4.23 -9.71
N PRO A 149 6.23 -3.50 -9.72
CA PRO A 149 6.16 -2.17 -9.13
C PRO A 149 6.28 -2.22 -7.60
N ILE A 150 6.67 -1.08 -7.02
CA ILE A 150 6.75 -0.91 -5.56
C ILE A 150 5.67 0.07 -5.10
N TYR A 151 4.94 -0.29 -4.06
CA TYR A 151 4.08 0.61 -3.29
C TYR A 151 4.71 0.85 -1.92
N THR A 152 4.86 2.12 -1.52
CA THR A 152 5.44 2.44 -0.22
C THR A 152 4.43 3.08 0.72
N HIS A 153 4.73 3.00 2.01
CA HIS A 153 4.09 3.77 3.06
C HIS A 153 4.96 4.95 3.46
N THR A 154 4.36 6.13 3.53
CA THR A 154 4.96 7.29 4.21
C THR A 154 4.18 7.58 5.49
N THR A 155 4.83 7.56 6.65
CA THR A 155 4.14 7.85 7.90
C THR A 155 3.65 9.30 7.94
N LEU A 156 2.33 9.50 7.85
CA LEU A 156 1.67 10.82 7.77
C LEU A 156 2.20 11.70 6.62
N GLY A 157 2.45 11.12 5.46
CA GLY A 157 2.93 11.84 4.29
C GLY A 157 4.37 12.34 4.37
N THR A 158 5.13 11.96 5.40
CA THR A 158 6.50 12.44 5.62
C THR A 158 7.54 11.57 4.92
N TYR A 159 8.75 12.12 4.68
CA TYR A 159 9.90 11.39 4.12
C TYR A 159 9.72 10.94 2.65
N ALA A 160 8.77 11.51 1.91
CA ALA A 160 8.51 11.10 0.52
C ALA A 160 9.60 11.56 -0.48
N PRO A 161 10.14 12.78 -0.43
CA PRO A 161 11.26 13.19 -1.29
C PRO A 161 12.49 12.29 -1.08
N GLU A 162 12.78 11.91 0.16
CA GLU A 162 13.89 11.03 0.49
C GLU A 162 13.68 9.61 -0.03
N GLN A 163 12.45 9.08 0.01
CA GLN A 163 12.12 7.81 -0.64
C GLN A 163 12.26 7.91 -2.17
N ALA A 164 11.78 8.98 -2.80
CA ALA A 164 11.91 9.21 -4.23
C ALA A 164 13.39 9.27 -4.66
N GLU A 165 14.20 10.03 -3.93
CA GLU A 165 15.65 10.14 -4.21
C GLU A 165 16.35 8.80 -3.98
N TYR A 166 15.94 8.02 -2.97
CA TYR A 166 16.47 6.68 -2.72
C TYR A 166 16.25 5.75 -3.92
N PHE A 167 15.03 5.68 -4.47
CA PHE A 167 14.75 4.82 -5.62
C PHE A 167 15.41 5.33 -6.91
N LYS A 168 15.50 6.65 -7.08
CA LYS A 168 16.21 7.28 -8.19
C LYS A 168 17.71 6.94 -8.14
N ALA A 169 18.34 7.09 -6.98
CA ALA A 169 19.76 6.71 -6.77
C ALA A 169 19.99 5.21 -6.97
N ALA A 170 19.00 4.37 -6.62
CA ALA A 170 18.98 2.95 -6.94
C ALA A 170 18.78 2.65 -8.43
N GLY A 171 18.49 3.62 -9.29
CA GLY A 171 18.30 3.43 -10.73
C GLY A 171 17.02 2.69 -11.11
N LEU A 172 15.98 2.73 -10.25
CA LEU A 172 14.67 2.19 -10.60
C LEU A 172 13.87 3.19 -11.46
N PRO A 173 13.03 2.72 -12.39
CA PRO A 173 12.10 3.58 -13.11
C PRO A 173 11.05 4.10 -12.14
N LEU A 174 11.01 5.42 -11.94
CA LEU A 174 10.16 6.07 -10.93
C LEU A 174 8.66 6.00 -11.27
N ASP A 175 8.30 5.81 -12.52
CA ASP A 175 6.93 5.56 -12.99
C ASP A 175 6.37 4.20 -12.53
N ARG A 176 7.20 3.34 -11.94
CA ARG A 176 6.81 2.07 -11.32
C ARG A 176 6.81 2.10 -9.79
N ILE A 177 6.94 3.28 -9.22
CA ILE A 177 6.92 3.50 -7.77
C ILE A 177 5.69 4.31 -7.40
N VAL A 178 4.97 3.86 -6.38
CA VAL A 178 3.87 4.61 -5.77
C VAL A 178 4.25 4.95 -4.34
N LEU A 179 4.22 6.23 -3.99
CA LEU A 179 4.40 6.68 -2.61
C LEU A 179 3.02 6.88 -1.97
N GLY A 180 2.69 6.06 -0.98
CA GLY A 180 1.41 6.07 -0.29
C GLY A 180 1.27 7.20 0.73
N HIS A 181 0.01 7.56 1.03
CA HIS A 181 -0.40 8.51 2.07
C HIS A 181 0.13 9.94 1.91
N ILE A 182 0.41 10.37 0.68
CA ILE A 182 0.98 11.71 0.43
C ILE A 182 -0.03 12.82 0.70
N ASP A 183 -1.33 12.55 0.58
CA ASP A 183 -2.42 13.43 0.98
C ASP A 183 -2.32 13.85 2.47
N LEU A 184 -1.80 12.97 3.34
CA LEU A 184 -1.64 13.23 4.77
C LEU A 184 -0.56 14.26 5.11
N SER A 185 0.28 14.66 4.16
CA SER A 185 1.23 15.76 4.37
C SER A 185 0.52 17.09 4.65
N GLY A 186 -0.68 17.28 4.08
CA GLY A 186 -1.45 18.51 4.21
C GLY A 186 -0.76 19.75 3.60
N ASP A 187 0.23 19.55 2.74
CA ASP A 187 1.04 20.58 2.12
C ASP A 187 1.08 20.37 0.59
N LEU A 188 0.35 21.20 -0.15
CA LEU A 188 0.24 21.09 -1.60
C LEU A 188 1.59 21.36 -2.30
N ASP A 189 2.42 22.27 -1.78
CA ASP A 189 3.73 22.53 -2.36
C ASP A 189 4.71 21.39 -2.11
N TYR A 190 4.60 20.71 -0.99
CA TYR A 190 5.32 19.46 -0.74
C TYR A 190 4.90 18.38 -1.75
N ILE A 191 3.60 18.22 -1.98
CA ILE A 191 3.05 17.26 -2.96
C ILE A 191 3.59 17.56 -4.36
N ARG A 192 3.61 18.83 -4.79
CA ARG A 192 4.18 19.25 -6.08
C ARG A 192 5.64 18.84 -6.23
N ARG A 193 6.45 19.09 -5.19
CA ARG A 193 7.88 18.68 -5.20
C ARG A 193 8.06 17.17 -5.31
N VAL A 194 7.19 16.37 -4.70
CA VAL A 194 7.22 14.91 -4.85
C VAL A 194 6.84 14.51 -6.28
N LEU A 195 5.81 15.10 -6.86
CA LEU A 195 5.39 14.85 -8.25
C LEU A 195 6.46 15.26 -9.29
N ASP A 196 7.31 16.24 -8.99
CA ASP A 196 8.40 16.67 -9.87
C ASP A 196 9.46 15.58 -10.10
N TYR A 197 9.51 14.52 -9.28
CA TYR A 197 10.31 13.33 -9.55
C TYR A 197 9.76 12.44 -10.68
N GLY A 198 8.53 12.68 -11.15
CA GLY A 198 7.84 11.79 -12.11
C GLY A 198 7.35 10.48 -11.48
N ILE A 199 7.17 10.47 -10.16
CA ILE A 199 6.69 9.33 -9.38
C ILE A 199 5.16 9.40 -9.24
N THR A 200 4.51 8.26 -9.02
CA THR A 200 3.08 8.20 -8.68
C THR A 200 2.88 8.36 -7.17
N ILE A 201 1.83 9.06 -6.76
CA ILE A 201 1.48 9.25 -5.35
C ILE A 201 0.09 8.73 -5.03
N GLY A 202 -0.10 8.24 -3.79
CA GLY A 202 -1.37 7.83 -3.23
C GLY A 202 -2.08 8.98 -2.49
N PHE A 203 -3.29 9.32 -2.94
CA PHE A 203 -4.32 9.94 -2.13
C PHE A 203 -5.23 8.81 -1.66
N ASP A 204 -4.69 8.00 -0.77
CA ASP A 204 -5.19 6.67 -0.47
C ASP A 204 -5.77 6.55 0.95
N THR A 205 -6.12 7.67 1.56
CA THR A 205 -6.82 7.72 2.85
C THR A 205 -8.17 8.46 2.76
N VAL A 206 -8.85 8.31 1.61
CA VAL A 206 -10.18 8.90 1.38
C VAL A 206 -11.17 8.37 2.43
N GLY A 207 -12.01 9.26 2.96
CA GLY A 207 -12.95 8.93 4.04
C GLY A 207 -12.37 9.07 5.44
N LYS A 208 -11.05 9.03 5.62
CA LYS A 208 -10.38 9.19 6.93
C LYS A 208 -10.26 10.67 7.33
N ASN A 209 -11.40 11.35 7.48
CA ASN A 209 -11.47 12.79 7.77
C ASN A 209 -10.82 13.20 9.10
N ASN A 210 -10.61 12.27 10.03
CA ASN A 210 -9.88 12.48 11.28
C ASN A 210 -8.36 12.64 11.08
N TYR A 211 -7.82 12.14 9.96
CA TYR A 211 -6.42 12.37 9.58
C TYR A 211 -6.27 13.61 8.71
N PHE A 212 -7.08 13.71 7.64
CA PHE A 212 -7.10 14.86 6.74
C PHE A 212 -8.49 14.99 6.11
N PRO A 213 -9.11 16.18 6.05
CA PRO A 213 -10.47 16.36 5.54
C PRO A 213 -10.58 16.07 4.04
N ASP A 214 -11.61 15.31 3.61
CA ASP A 214 -11.86 15.03 2.19
C ASP A 214 -12.11 16.31 1.38
N ALA A 215 -12.71 17.32 1.97
CA ALA A 215 -12.88 18.62 1.31
C ALA A 215 -11.53 19.23 0.90
N LYS A 216 -10.48 19.03 1.71
CA LYS A 216 -9.11 19.48 1.38
C LYS A 216 -8.46 18.59 0.32
N ARG A 217 -8.73 17.26 0.34
CA ARG A 217 -8.28 16.37 -0.75
C ARG A 217 -8.85 16.81 -2.08
N VAL A 218 -10.16 17.11 -2.13
CA VAL A 218 -10.81 17.64 -3.35
C VAL A 218 -10.18 18.96 -3.80
N GLU A 219 -9.93 19.90 -2.88
CA GLU A 219 -9.25 21.17 -3.20
C GLU A 219 -7.87 20.92 -3.84
N TYR A 220 -7.09 20.00 -3.28
CA TYR A 220 -5.77 19.65 -3.82
C TYR A 220 -5.85 18.94 -5.17
N LEU A 221 -6.79 18.01 -5.33
CA LEU A 221 -7.01 17.33 -6.62
C LEU A 221 -7.40 18.31 -7.71
N LEU A 222 -8.28 19.27 -7.44
CA LEU A 222 -8.66 20.31 -8.41
C LEU A 222 -7.47 21.22 -8.78
N ALA A 223 -6.61 21.55 -7.82
CA ALA A 223 -5.39 22.31 -8.12
C ALA A 223 -4.42 21.52 -9.00
N LEU A 224 -4.23 20.23 -8.71
CA LEU A 224 -3.36 19.35 -9.49
C LEU A 224 -3.95 19.01 -10.87
N GLU A 225 -5.28 18.96 -11.00
CA GLU A 225 -5.97 18.84 -12.30
C GLU A 225 -5.66 20.05 -13.20
N ALA A 226 -5.74 21.26 -12.64
CA ALA A 226 -5.40 22.49 -13.38
C ALA A 226 -3.93 22.52 -13.85
N GLU A 227 -3.06 21.74 -13.21
CA GLU A 227 -1.65 21.57 -13.56
C GLU A 227 -1.40 20.35 -14.48
N ASN A 228 -2.44 19.61 -14.88
CA ASN A 228 -2.37 18.35 -15.65
C ASN A 228 -1.52 17.27 -14.96
N ARG A 229 -1.68 17.08 -13.65
CA ARG A 229 -0.92 16.12 -12.85
C ARG A 229 -1.74 14.95 -12.29
N LEU A 230 -3.02 14.80 -12.68
CA LEU A 230 -3.87 13.72 -12.15
C LEU A 230 -3.44 12.32 -12.62
N ASP A 231 -2.72 12.19 -13.71
CA ASP A 231 -2.17 10.93 -14.22
C ASP A 231 -1.08 10.31 -13.28
N GLN A 232 -0.54 11.12 -12.38
CA GLN A 232 0.41 10.68 -11.34
C GLN A 232 -0.26 10.38 -9.99
N ILE A 233 -1.60 10.38 -9.92
CA ILE A 233 -2.32 10.21 -8.64
C ILE A 233 -3.18 8.95 -8.68
N VAL A 234 -3.09 8.15 -7.64
CA VAL A 234 -3.99 7.03 -7.40
C VAL A 234 -4.83 7.28 -6.15
N LEU A 235 -6.06 6.72 -6.14
CA LEU A 235 -7.01 6.89 -5.05
C LEU A 235 -7.29 5.56 -4.37
N SER A 236 -7.51 5.61 -3.04
CA SER A 236 -7.95 4.47 -2.22
C SER A 236 -8.45 4.94 -0.85
N GLU A 237 -8.84 4.00 0.02
CA GLU A 237 -9.40 4.30 1.34
C GLU A 237 -8.50 3.83 2.49
N ASP A 238 -7.53 2.94 2.22
CA ASP A 238 -6.65 2.31 3.20
C ASP A 238 -7.47 1.71 4.36
N LEU A 239 -8.31 0.72 4.03
CA LEU A 239 -9.19 0.03 4.96
C LEU A 239 -8.37 -0.79 5.97
N THR A 240 -8.26 -0.32 7.23
CA THR A 240 -7.36 -0.88 8.25
C THR A 240 -8.04 -1.21 9.58
N ARG A 241 -9.34 -0.95 9.70
CA ARG A 241 -10.09 -1.09 10.95
C ARG A 241 -11.47 -1.68 10.73
N LYS A 242 -11.96 -2.42 11.73
CA LYS A 242 -13.36 -2.90 11.72
C LYS A 242 -14.34 -1.73 11.64
N SER A 243 -14.07 -0.64 12.36
CA SER A 243 -14.90 0.56 12.39
C SER A 243 -14.97 1.33 11.07
N HIS A 244 -14.11 1.01 10.10
CA HIS A 244 -14.19 1.58 8.75
C HIS A 244 -15.28 0.90 7.91
N LEU A 245 -15.66 -0.34 8.23
CA LEU A 245 -16.72 -1.04 7.51
C LEU A 245 -18.09 -0.44 7.83
N LYS A 246 -18.86 -0.16 6.80
CA LYS A 246 -20.20 0.40 6.90
C LYS A 246 -21.23 -0.60 7.44
N PHE A 247 -21.01 -1.90 7.21
CA PHE A 247 -21.91 -2.98 7.57
C PHE A 247 -21.54 -3.69 8.87
N LYS A 248 -20.76 -3.05 9.71
CA LYS A 248 -20.40 -3.56 11.03
C LYS A 248 -21.57 -3.44 12.02
#